data_971c6cfd870d6de37c6487f4299aead7
#
_entry.id   971c6cfd870d6de37c6487f4299aead7
#
_cell.length_a   1.000
_cell.length_b   1.000
_cell.length_c   1.000
_cell.angle_alpha   90.00
_cell.angle_beta   90.00
_cell.angle_gamma   90.00
#
_symmetry.space_group_name_H-M   'P 1'
#
loop_
_entity.id
_entity.type
_entity.pdbx_description
1 polymer ?
#
loop_
_entity_poly.entity_id
_entity_poly.type
_entity_poly.pdbx_seq_one_letter_code
_entity_poly.pdbx_strand_id
1 'polypeptide(L)'
;GTDILITEDTYNLLKNDLVIIKDIILEEISIPKSETIKDTISINNQDIKVKKLRITYTKDDINDLVNKVKKRILENDTLVNDIATSAGIAKDKVNDYLNETSEIDCDNISIDVYTKGIMHDILGISILRDNQEVVRIINYNKDYQVKVIDEDNQEIYMTLYDKRLELSY
;
A
#
# COMPACT_ATOMS: atom_id res chain seq x y z
N GLY A 1 18.04 -12.46 -3.15
CA GLY A 1 16.67 -12.61 -2.67
C GLY A 1 16.38 -14.01 -2.16
N THR A 2 15.40 -14.14 -1.31
CA THR A 2 14.97 -15.40 -0.75
C THR A 2 13.58 -15.74 -1.26
N ASP A 3 13.44 -16.91 -1.90
CA ASP A 3 12.14 -17.45 -2.29
C ASP A 3 11.54 -18.22 -1.12
N ILE A 4 10.33 -17.85 -0.75
CA ILE A 4 9.56 -18.52 0.30
C ILE A 4 8.32 -19.14 -0.35
N LEU A 5 8.19 -20.46 -0.20
CA LEU A 5 6.97 -21.15 -0.57
C LEU A 5 5.90 -20.90 0.52
N ILE A 6 4.76 -20.39 0.10
CA ILE A 6 3.61 -20.14 0.98
C ILE A 6 2.44 -21.02 0.56
N THR A 7 1.55 -21.28 1.51
CA THR A 7 0.31 -21.99 1.21
C THR A 7 -0.60 -21.14 0.33
N GLU A 8 -1.49 -21.79 -0.41
CA GLU A 8 -2.50 -21.10 -1.22
C GLU A 8 -3.36 -20.17 -0.37
N ASP A 9 -3.73 -20.58 0.84
CA ASP A 9 -4.51 -19.77 1.78
C ASP A 9 -3.75 -18.53 2.19
N THR A 10 -2.47 -18.64 2.55
CA THR A 10 -1.61 -17.48 2.90
C THR A 10 -1.43 -16.55 1.71
N TYR A 11 -1.20 -17.07 0.52
CA TYR A 11 -1.09 -16.28 -0.70
C TYR A 11 -2.37 -15.47 -0.98
N ASN A 12 -3.52 -16.12 -0.93
CA ASN A 12 -4.81 -15.47 -1.17
C ASN A 12 -5.12 -14.42 -0.10
N LEU A 13 -4.81 -14.69 1.17
CA LEU A 13 -4.99 -13.76 2.27
C LEU A 13 -4.16 -12.49 2.04
N LEU A 14 -2.86 -12.60 1.79
CA LEU A 14 -1.97 -11.46 1.53
C LEU A 14 -2.41 -10.68 0.29
N LYS A 15 -2.68 -11.36 -0.81
CA LYS A 15 -3.11 -10.74 -2.07
C LYS A 15 -4.44 -10.01 -1.92
N ASN A 16 -5.43 -10.66 -1.35
CA ASN A 16 -6.77 -10.10 -1.20
C ASN A 16 -6.77 -8.91 -0.25
N ASP A 17 -6.07 -9.00 0.89
CA ASP A 17 -5.99 -7.91 1.86
C ASP A 17 -5.27 -6.68 1.30
N LEU A 18 -4.16 -6.87 0.60
CA LEU A 18 -3.43 -5.78 -0.08
C LEU A 18 -4.31 -5.08 -1.12
N VAL A 19 -5.07 -5.84 -1.92
CA VAL A 19 -6.01 -5.28 -2.90
C VAL A 19 -7.11 -4.48 -2.22
N ILE A 20 -7.72 -5.03 -1.19
CA ILE A 20 -8.83 -4.36 -0.47
C ILE A 20 -8.33 -3.07 0.17
N ILE A 21 -7.20 -3.09 0.85
CA ILE A 21 -6.62 -1.89 1.49
C ILE A 21 -6.26 -0.83 0.44
N LYS A 22 -5.61 -1.23 -0.64
CA LYS A 22 -5.29 -0.32 -1.75
C LYS A 22 -6.55 0.31 -2.35
N ASP A 23 -7.58 -0.48 -2.60
CA ASP A 23 -8.84 -0.01 -3.17
C ASP A 23 -9.56 0.95 -2.22
N ILE A 24 -9.57 0.67 -0.91
CA ILE A 24 -10.11 1.58 0.10
C ILE A 24 -9.38 2.92 0.07
N ILE A 25 -8.07 2.93 0.03
CA ILE A 25 -7.27 4.16 -0.03
C ILE A 25 -7.61 4.93 -1.31
N LEU A 26 -7.66 4.28 -2.45
CA LEU A 26 -8.00 4.91 -3.74
C LEU A 26 -9.40 5.52 -3.74
N GLU A 27 -10.37 4.88 -3.10
CA GLU A 27 -11.74 5.38 -3.01
C GLU A 27 -11.88 6.58 -2.05
N GLU A 28 -11.06 6.64 -1.01
CA GLU A 28 -11.12 7.69 0.01
C GLU A 28 -10.22 8.91 -0.29
N ILE A 29 -9.34 8.80 -1.30
CA ILE A 29 -8.50 9.93 -1.70
C ILE A 29 -9.36 11.09 -2.20
N SER A 30 -9.25 12.25 -1.55
CA SER A 30 -9.73 13.53 -2.08
C SER A 30 -8.56 14.26 -2.75
N ILE A 31 -8.80 14.97 -3.85
CA ILE A 31 -7.75 15.58 -4.67
C ILE A 31 -7.79 17.12 -4.51
N PRO A 32 -7.27 17.68 -3.39
CA PRO A 32 -7.25 19.14 -3.21
C PRO A 32 -6.13 19.81 -4.00
N LYS A 33 -4.96 19.18 -4.07
CA LYS A 33 -3.79 19.60 -4.86
C LYS A 33 -3.14 18.38 -5.45
N SER A 34 -2.94 18.37 -6.75
CA SER A 34 -2.26 17.27 -7.44
C SER A 34 -1.36 17.78 -8.54
N GLU A 35 -0.30 17.04 -8.79
CA GLU A 35 0.58 17.23 -9.95
C GLU A 35 0.77 15.90 -10.67
N THR A 36 1.00 15.96 -11.98
CA THR A 36 1.27 14.77 -12.79
C THR A 36 2.76 14.69 -13.08
N ILE A 37 3.36 13.56 -12.75
CA ILE A 37 4.79 13.29 -12.95
C ILE A 37 4.94 12.09 -13.87
N LYS A 38 5.76 12.22 -14.90
CA LYS A 38 6.14 11.09 -15.76
C LYS A 38 7.35 10.40 -15.15
N ASP A 39 7.31 9.08 -15.10
CA ASP A 39 8.36 8.27 -14.50
C ASP A 39 8.50 6.92 -15.21
N THR A 40 9.56 6.22 -14.89
CA THR A 40 9.78 4.83 -15.29
C THR A 40 10.06 4.04 -14.03
N ILE A 41 9.32 2.96 -13.82
CA ILE A 41 9.51 2.04 -12.70
C ILE A 41 9.94 0.67 -13.22
N SER A 42 10.73 -0.04 -12.44
CA SER A 42 11.13 -1.41 -12.73
C SER A 42 10.31 -2.37 -11.88
N ILE A 43 9.62 -3.30 -12.55
CA ILE A 43 8.88 -4.38 -11.92
C ILE A 43 9.31 -5.68 -12.59
N ASN A 44 9.82 -6.64 -11.80
CA ASN A 44 10.26 -7.94 -12.30
C ASN A 44 11.25 -7.83 -13.49
N ASN A 45 12.23 -6.93 -13.36
CA ASN A 45 13.24 -6.63 -14.40
C ASN A 45 12.66 -6.05 -15.71
N GLN A 46 11.46 -5.53 -15.68
CA GLN A 46 10.84 -4.81 -16.79
C GLN A 46 10.67 -3.34 -16.45
N ASP A 47 11.17 -2.48 -17.32
CA ASP A 47 10.97 -1.03 -17.21
C ASP A 47 9.62 -0.64 -17.79
N ILE A 48 8.80 0.01 -16.98
CA ILE A 48 7.45 0.42 -17.31
C ILE A 48 7.35 1.93 -17.22
N LYS A 49 6.93 2.57 -18.30
CA LYS A 49 6.61 4.00 -18.32
C LYS A 49 5.26 4.21 -17.64
N VAL A 50 5.24 5.07 -16.64
CA VAL A 50 4.06 5.39 -15.85
C VAL A 50 3.85 6.90 -15.74
N LYS A 51 2.64 7.27 -15.38
CA LYS A 51 2.34 8.61 -14.85
C LYS A 51 1.97 8.46 -13.38
N LYS A 52 2.48 9.37 -12.56
CA LYS A 52 2.13 9.47 -11.14
C LYS A 52 1.27 10.71 -10.92
N LEU A 53 0.10 10.52 -10.37
CA LEU A 53 -0.69 11.61 -9.81
C LEU A 53 -0.27 11.77 -8.36
N ARG A 54 0.47 12.83 -8.06
CA ARG A 54 0.94 13.12 -6.70
C ARG A 54 -0.03 14.03 -5.97
N ILE A 55 -0.52 13.57 -4.84
CA ILE A 55 -1.43 14.29 -3.96
C ILE A 55 -0.69 14.57 -2.66
N THR A 56 -0.54 15.84 -2.32
CA THR A 56 0.15 16.26 -1.09
C THR A 56 -0.85 16.62 -0.02
N TYR A 57 -0.63 16.11 1.18
CA TYR A 57 -1.51 16.29 2.34
C TYR A 57 -0.83 17.12 3.43
N THR A 58 -1.62 17.94 4.10
CA THR A 58 -1.27 18.49 5.41
C THR A 58 -1.40 17.39 6.48
N LYS A 59 -0.86 17.63 7.67
CA LYS A 59 -1.02 16.71 8.81
C LYS A 59 -2.49 16.41 9.09
N ASP A 60 -3.34 17.44 9.10
CA ASP A 60 -4.77 17.28 9.38
C ASP A 60 -5.45 16.47 8.28
N ASP A 61 -5.19 16.78 7.02
CA ASP A 61 -5.79 16.09 5.88
C ASP A 61 -5.38 14.61 5.82
N ILE A 62 -4.11 14.29 6.12
CA ILE A 62 -3.67 12.89 6.13
C ILE A 62 -4.29 12.11 7.29
N ASN A 63 -4.44 12.70 8.47
CA ASN A 63 -5.09 12.06 9.59
C ASN A 63 -6.60 11.87 9.34
N ASP A 64 -7.25 12.79 8.65
CA ASP A 64 -8.63 12.62 8.20
C ASP A 64 -8.75 11.43 7.23
N LEU A 65 -7.83 11.31 6.26
CA LEU A 65 -7.79 10.17 5.35
C LEU A 65 -7.56 8.86 6.10
N VAL A 66 -6.60 8.83 7.02
CA VAL A 66 -6.30 7.65 7.85
C VAL A 66 -7.54 7.24 8.65
N ASN A 67 -8.26 8.17 9.23
CA ASN A 67 -9.49 7.88 9.97
C ASN A 67 -10.59 7.29 9.10
N LYS A 68 -10.77 7.80 7.87
CA LYS A 68 -11.71 7.23 6.89
C LYS A 68 -11.32 5.81 6.48
N VAL A 69 -10.05 5.59 6.21
CA VAL A 69 -9.53 4.26 5.86
C VAL A 69 -9.70 3.28 7.02
N LYS A 70 -9.37 3.67 8.26
CA LYS A 70 -9.60 2.85 9.45
C LYS A 70 -11.06 2.45 9.60
N LYS A 71 -11.97 3.39 9.45
CA LYS A 71 -13.41 3.12 9.54
C LYS A 71 -13.82 2.07 8.50
N ARG A 72 -13.36 2.19 7.27
CA ARG A 72 -13.62 1.24 6.20
C ARG A 72 -13.05 -0.15 6.49
N ILE A 73 -11.84 -0.22 7.06
CA ILE A 73 -11.22 -1.49 7.49
C ILE A 73 -12.09 -2.15 8.56
N LEU A 74 -12.54 -1.40 9.58
CA LEU A 74 -13.35 -1.94 10.67
C LEU A 74 -14.73 -2.42 10.23
N GLU A 75 -15.25 -1.91 9.13
CA GLU A 75 -16.50 -2.37 8.51
C GLU A 75 -16.33 -3.64 7.65
N ASN A 76 -15.10 -4.06 7.40
CA ASN A 76 -14.78 -5.25 6.60
C ASN A 76 -14.38 -6.42 7.50
N ASP A 77 -15.30 -7.36 7.70
CA ASP A 77 -15.09 -8.50 8.60
C ASP A 77 -13.87 -9.36 8.23
N THR A 78 -13.61 -9.54 6.95
CA THR A 78 -12.44 -10.30 6.48
C THR A 78 -11.13 -9.62 6.91
N LEU A 79 -11.00 -8.32 6.68
CA LEU A 79 -9.82 -7.55 7.11
C LEU A 79 -9.66 -7.55 8.63
N VAL A 80 -10.74 -7.37 9.37
CA VAL A 80 -10.70 -7.40 10.85
C VAL A 80 -10.22 -8.75 11.36
N ASN A 81 -10.73 -9.85 10.82
CA ASN A 81 -10.28 -11.19 11.17
C ASN A 81 -8.80 -11.41 10.85
N ASP A 82 -8.35 -10.98 9.69
CA ASP A 82 -6.98 -11.17 9.24
C ASP A 82 -5.99 -10.33 10.05
N ILE A 83 -6.35 -9.10 10.40
CA ILE A 83 -5.55 -8.25 11.29
C ILE A 83 -5.46 -8.86 12.68
N ALA A 84 -6.58 -9.30 13.23
CA ALA A 84 -6.63 -9.95 14.56
C ALA A 84 -5.72 -11.18 14.60
N THR A 85 -5.80 -12.02 13.59
CA THR A 85 -4.96 -13.23 13.46
C THR A 85 -3.48 -12.87 13.33
N SER A 86 -3.15 -11.92 12.46
CA SER A 86 -1.76 -11.50 12.21
C SER A 86 -1.12 -10.82 13.42
N ALA A 87 -1.88 -10.02 14.15
CA ALA A 87 -1.41 -9.32 15.35
C ALA A 87 -1.48 -10.17 16.62
N GLY A 88 -2.11 -11.34 16.57
CA GLY A 88 -2.30 -12.21 17.73
C GLY A 88 -3.21 -11.60 18.81
N ILE A 89 -4.21 -10.82 18.40
CA ILE A 89 -5.16 -10.16 19.29
C ILE A 89 -6.60 -10.66 19.07
N ALA A 90 -7.47 -10.40 20.04
CA ALA A 90 -8.89 -10.66 19.86
C ALA A 90 -9.51 -9.68 18.84
N LYS A 91 -10.54 -10.14 18.13
CA LYS A 91 -11.22 -9.35 17.07
C LYS A 91 -11.77 -8.01 17.61
N ASP A 92 -12.29 -7.98 18.83
CA ASP A 92 -12.82 -6.79 19.48
C ASP A 92 -11.72 -5.77 19.87
N LYS A 93 -10.44 -6.15 19.80
CA LYS A 93 -9.28 -5.30 20.09
C LYS A 93 -8.67 -4.65 18.84
N VAL A 94 -9.15 -4.98 17.66
CA VAL A 94 -8.58 -4.46 16.41
C VAL A 94 -8.72 -2.94 16.31
N ASN A 95 -9.83 -2.37 16.77
CA ASN A 95 -10.00 -0.91 16.80
C ASN A 95 -8.93 -0.21 17.65
N ASP A 96 -8.67 -0.70 18.85
CA ASP A 96 -7.65 -0.15 19.75
C ASP A 96 -6.26 -0.28 19.12
N TYR A 97 -5.97 -1.45 18.56
CA TYR A 97 -4.71 -1.71 17.86
C TYR A 97 -4.46 -0.73 16.69
N LEU A 98 -5.46 -0.47 15.85
CA LEU A 98 -5.35 0.48 14.74
C LEU A 98 -5.16 1.91 15.25
N ASN A 99 -5.81 2.29 16.34
CA ASN A 99 -5.67 3.62 16.92
C ASN A 99 -4.26 3.85 17.49
N GLU A 100 -3.63 2.83 18.06
CA GLU A 100 -2.26 2.92 18.58
C GLU A 100 -1.21 3.01 17.48
N THR A 101 -1.47 2.43 16.32
CA THR A 101 -0.45 2.25 15.27
C THR A 101 -0.57 3.23 14.10
N SER A 102 -1.60 4.05 14.03
CA SER A 102 -1.94 4.81 12.81
C SER A 102 -1.96 6.33 12.95
N GLU A 103 -1.54 6.89 14.08
CA GLU A 103 -1.40 8.34 14.19
C GLU A 103 -0.17 8.83 13.43
N ILE A 104 -0.39 9.78 12.51
CA ILE A 104 0.67 10.41 11.72
C ILE A 104 0.97 11.78 12.30
N ASP A 105 2.18 11.97 12.82
CA ASP A 105 2.64 13.24 13.39
C ASP A 105 3.72 13.88 12.50
N CYS A 106 3.37 14.10 11.24
CA CYS A 106 4.23 14.82 10.31
C CYS A 106 3.44 15.50 9.21
N ASP A 107 3.95 16.63 8.74
CA ASP A 107 3.53 17.26 7.50
C ASP A 107 4.27 16.62 6.30
N ASN A 108 3.91 17.02 5.09
CA ASN A 108 4.54 16.57 3.85
C ASN A 108 4.42 15.06 3.58
N ILE A 109 3.24 14.51 3.86
CA ILE A 109 2.87 13.21 3.35
C ILE A 109 2.27 13.38 1.96
N SER A 110 2.75 12.60 1.00
CA SER A 110 2.18 12.54 -0.35
C SER A 110 1.76 11.12 -0.67
N ILE A 111 0.75 11.01 -1.53
CA ILE A 111 0.35 9.74 -2.12
C ILE A 111 0.49 9.89 -3.63
N ASP A 112 1.26 8.99 -4.25
CA ASP A 112 1.34 8.87 -5.70
C ASP A 112 0.40 7.76 -6.15
N VAL A 113 -0.46 8.08 -7.11
CA VAL A 113 -1.27 7.10 -7.83
C VAL A 113 -0.59 6.81 -9.16
N TYR A 114 -0.18 5.58 -9.37
CA TYR A 114 0.50 5.14 -10.59
C TYR A 114 -0.53 4.72 -11.64
N THR A 115 -0.41 5.31 -12.83
CA THR A 115 -1.25 4.95 -13.96
C THR A 115 -0.41 4.61 -15.18
N LYS A 116 -0.96 3.79 -16.06
CA LYS A 116 -0.34 3.39 -17.33
C LYS A 116 -1.32 3.50 -18.49
N GLY A 117 -0.79 3.89 -19.64
CA GLY A 117 -1.54 3.89 -20.89
C GLY A 117 -2.50 5.05 -21.07
N ILE A 118 -3.21 5.05 -22.20
CA ILE A 118 -4.14 6.10 -22.60
C ILE A 118 -5.40 6.07 -21.72
N MET A 119 -5.82 4.89 -21.30
CA MET A 119 -7.00 4.71 -20.45
C MET A 119 -6.73 4.99 -18.97
N HIS A 120 -5.48 5.37 -18.62
CA HIS A 120 -5.07 5.62 -17.24
C HIS A 120 -5.36 4.46 -16.29
N ASP A 121 -5.02 3.25 -16.71
CA ASP A 121 -5.15 2.06 -15.85
C ASP A 121 -4.33 2.24 -14.58
N ILE A 122 -4.98 2.08 -13.43
CA ILE A 122 -4.33 2.23 -12.13
C ILE A 122 -3.52 0.98 -11.83
N LEU A 123 -2.21 1.16 -11.63
CA LEU A 123 -1.29 0.08 -11.25
C LEU A 123 -1.14 -0.04 -9.74
N GLY A 124 -1.26 1.04 -9.01
CA GLY A 124 -1.07 1.04 -7.58
C GLY A 124 -0.81 2.42 -7.00
N ILE A 125 -0.28 2.40 -5.78
CA ILE A 125 -0.02 3.60 -5.00
C ILE A 125 1.35 3.57 -4.35
N SER A 126 1.86 4.76 -4.03
CA SER A 126 3.05 4.95 -3.22
C SER A 126 2.75 5.99 -2.14
N ILE A 127 3.31 5.79 -0.95
CA ILE A 127 3.23 6.75 0.15
C ILE A 127 4.62 7.33 0.35
N LEU A 128 4.71 8.65 0.38
CA LEU A 128 5.97 9.40 0.54
C LEU A 128 5.92 10.24 1.81
N ARG A 129 7.04 10.29 2.50
CA ARG A 129 7.30 11.22 3.60
C ARG A 129 8.46 12.13 3.19
N ASP A 130 8.27 13.44 3.26
CA ASP A 130 9.27 14.44 2.84
C ASP A 130 9.85 14.15 1.44
N ASN A 131 8.96 13.80 0.49
CA ASN A 131 9.28 13.41 -0.89
C ASN A 131 10.10 12.11 -1.04
N GLN A 132 10.26 11.34 0.04
CA GLN A 132 10.90 10.04 -0.01
C GLN A 132 9.84 8.93 0.09
N GLU A 133 9.88 8.01 -0.85
CA GLU A 133 8.98 6.85 -0.87
C GLU A 133 9.25 5.96 0.34
N VAL A 134 8.21 5.64 1.11
CA VAL A 134 8.30 4.72 2.26
C VAL A 134 7.58 3.41 2.00
N VAL A 135 6.50 3.43 1.25
CA VAL A 135 5.75 2.22 0.85
C VAL A 135 5.28 2.37 -0.59
N ARG A 136 5.40 1.32 -1.37
CA ARG A 136 4.81 1.22 -2.70
C ARG A 136 4.12 -0.12 -2.87
N ILE A 137 2.88 -0.11 -3.35
CA ILE A 137 2.09 -1.30 -3.66
C ILE A 137 1.68 -1.22 -5.12
N ILE A 138 2.16 -2.12 -5.95
CA ILE A 138 1.88 -2.15 -7.39
C ILE A 138 1.43 -3.54 -7.81
N ASN A 139 0.40 -3.57 -8.63
CA ASN A 139 -0.05 -4.75 -9.37
C ASN A 139 0.28 -4.57 -10.85
N TYR A 140 1.04 -5.50 -11.40
CA TYR A 140 1.36 -5.54 -12.81
C TYR A 140 1.41 -6.98 -13.32
N ASN A 141 0.69 -7.28 -14.41
CA ASN A 141 0.64 -8.61 -15.00
C ASN A 141 0.35 -9.74 -13.99
N LYS A 142 -0.63 -9.54 -13.10
CA LYS A 142 -1.04 -10.47 -12.04
C LYS A 142 -0.04 -10.63 -10.89
N ASP A 143 1.12 -10.01 -10.95
CA ASP A 143 2.07 -9.99 -9.86
C ASP A 143 1.84 -8.77 -8.97
N TYR A 144 2.01 -8.94 -7.67
CA TYR A 144 1.95 -7.86 -6.69
C TYR A 144 3.35 -7.63 -6.12
N GLN A 145 3.79 -6.39 -6.16
CA GLN A 145 5.03 -5.98 -5.54
C GLN A 145 4.75 -4.96 -4.44
N VAL A 146 5.27 -5.23 -3.26
CA VAL A 146 5.30 -4.28 -2.14
C VAL A 146 6.75 -3.90 -1.91
N LYS A 147 7.03 -2.61 -1.94
CA LYS A 147 8.32 -2.04 -1.55
C LYS A 147 8.13 -1.31 -0.24
N VAL A 148 9.01 -1.56 0.70
CA VAL A 148 9.07 -0.86 1.99
C VAL A 148 10.50 -0.33 2.17
N ILE A 149 10.63 0.89 2.63
CA ILE A 149 11.91 1.48 3.02
C ILE A 149 11.94 1.54 4.53
N ASP A 150 12.90 0.87 5.14
CA ASP A 150 13.05 0.82 6.59
C ASP A 150 13.71 2.09 7.15
N GLU A 151 13.88 2.14 8.47
CA GLU A 151 14.49 3.28 9.18
C GLU A 151 15.96 3.51 8.80
N ASP A 152 16.65 2.48 8.30
CA ASP A 152 18.03 2.55 7.82
C ASP A 152 18.14 2.88 6.33
N ASN A 153 17.02 3.28 5.69
CA ASN A 153 16.88 3.54 4.25
C ASN A 153 17.18 2.31 3.36
N GLN A 154 17.02 1.11 3.90
CA GLN A 154 17.12 -0.11 3.10
C GLN A 154 15.80 -0.40 2.41
N GLU A 155 15.89 -0.73 1.13
CA GLU A 155 14.74 -1.11 0.33
C GLU A 155 14.47 -2.61 0.50
N ILE A 156 13.26 -2.94 0.95
CA ILE A 156 12.79 -4.32 1.07
C ILE A 156 11.67 -4.51 0.07
N TYR A 157 11.84 -5.45 -0.83
CA TYR A 157 10.82 -5.82 -1.81
C TYR A 157 10.20 -7.15 -1.45
N MET A 158 8.86 -7.18 -1.48
CA MET A 158 8.08 -8.40 -1.39
C MET A 158 7.30 -8.54 -2.70
N THR A 159 7.58 -9.59 -3.46
CA THR A 159 6.86 -9.88 -4.70
C THR A 159 6.04 -11.15 -4.52
N LEU A 160 4.72 -11.03 -4.74
CA LEU A 160 3.79 -12.15 -4.73
C LEU A 160 3.59 -12.62 -6.17
N TYR A 161 4.16 -13.76 -6.49
CA TYR A 161 3.87 -14.52 -7.71
C TYR A 161 2.75 -15.53 -7.44
N ASP A 162 2.41 -16.34 -8.43
CA ASP A 162 1.48 -17.45 -8.22
C ASP A 162 2.00 -18.43 -7.16
N LYS A 163 1.41 -18.41 -5.98
CA LYS A 163 1.74 -19.27 -4.81
C LYS A 163 3.19 -19.16 -4.31
N ARG A 164 3.87 -18.06 -4.65
CA ARG A 164 5.26 -17.84 -4.23
C ARG A 164 5.44 -16.42 -3.69
N LEU A 165 6.18 -16.30 -2.61
CA LEU A 165 6.64 -15.04 -2.06
C LEU A 165 8.15 -14.93 -2.25
N GLU A 166 8.60 -13.83 -2.85
CA GLU A 166 10.01 -13.47 -2.93
C GLU A 166 10.27 -12.25 -2.05
N LEU A 167 11.29 -12.35 -1.20
CA LEU A 167 11.82 -11.21 -0.45
C LEU A 167 13.20 -10.86 -1.01
N SER A 168 13.38 -9.59 -1.34
CA SER A 168 14.69 -9.07 -1.74
C SER A 168 15.00 -7.77 -1.02
N TYR A 169 16.27 -7.56 -0.71
CA TYR A 169 16.78 -6.41 0.02
C TYR A 169 18.19 -6.07 -0.39
#